data_87f5dcca77d1faa03f9b25e15313e665
#
_entry.id   87f5dcca77d1faa03f9b25e15313e665
#
_cell.length_a   1.000
_cell.length_b   1.000
_cell.length_c   1.000
_cell.angle_alpha   90.00
_cell.angle_beta   90.00
_cell.angle_gamma   90.00
#
_symmetry.space_group_name_H-M   'P 1'
#
loop_
_entity.id
_entity.type
_entity.pdbx_description
1 polymer ?
#
loop_
_entity_poly.entity_id
_entity_poly.type
_entity_poly.pdbx_seq_one_letter_code
_entity_poly.pdbx_strand_id
1 'polypeptide(L)'
;MNKELIEELKAQDFNVVAVSKMRTKEEIDEVAKMGLTTFGENRVQEFIDKYDPKYTWHIIGHLQTNKVKYIVGKVDVIESLDSLKLAEEIEKQANKHGIIQKVLVELKISEDPNKTGYPFKDAKNFISQLQEFKHIQIKGIMCVASKTEDQALVESEFEQMHTLYLELKEQYPDIDTLSMGMSQDYKLAVKHGSNTVRIGHAIFE
;
A
#
# COMPACT_ATOMS: atom_id res chain seq x y z
N MET A 1 7.89 -19.52 -9.79
CA MET A 1 6.83 -18.56 -10.20
C MET A 1 5.50 -19.29 -10.36
N ASN A 2 4.48 -18.84 -9.67
CA ASN A 2 3.17 -19.52 -9.59
C ASN A 2 2.21 -18.96 -10.65
N LYS A 3 2.21 -19.57 -11.84
CA LYS A 3 1.37 -19.13 -12.98
C LYS A 3 -0.12 -19.28 -12.71
N GLU A 4 -0.52 -20.36 -12.03
CA GLU A 4 -1.93 -20.65 -11.71
C GLU A 4 -2.49 -19.56 -10.77
N LEU A 5 -1.75 -19.20 -9.73
CA LEU A 5 -2.14 -18.13 -8.83
C LEU A 5 -2.24 -16.78 -9.55
N ILE A 6 -1.30 -16.47 -10.45
CA ILE A 6 -1.34 -15.21 -11.21
C ILE A 6 -2.62 -15.13 -12.05
N GLU A 7 -3.01 -16.19 -12.73
CA GLU A 7 -4.26 -16.22 -13.50
C GLU A 7 -5.49 -16.12 -12.57
N GLU A 8 -5.47 -16.80 -11.39
CA GLU A 8 -6.53 -16.67 -10.39
C GLU A 8 -6.67 -15.22 -9.92
N LEU A 9 -5.56 -14.57 -9.58
CA LEU A 9 -5.55 -13.19 -9.07
C LEU A 9 -6.04 -12.19 -10.12
N LYS A 10 -5.66 -12.35 -11.38
CA LYS A 10 -6.10 -11.47 -12.49
C LYS A 10 -7.59 -11.56 -12.77
N ALA A 11 -8.22 -12.69 -12.49
CA ALA A 11 -9.65 -12.91 -12.71
C ALA A 11 -10.54 -12.28 -11.62
N GLN A 12 -9.96 -11.67 -10.60
CA GLN A 12 -10.69 -11.09 -9.47
C GLN A 12 -10.98 -9.59 -9.66
N ASP A 13 -11.98 -9.09 -8.95
CA ASP A 13 -12.38 -7.68 -8.96
C ASP A 13 -11.61 -6.80 -7.96
N PHE A 14 -10.43 -7.22 -7.54
CA PHE A 14 -9.56 -6.44 -6.67
C PHE A 14 -8.19 -6.19 -7.31
N ASN A 15 -7.52 -5.13 -6.87
CA ASN A 15 -6.19 -4.80 -7.35
C ASN A 15 -5.12 -5.66 -6.68
N VAL A 16 -4.12 -6.05 -7.45
CA VAL A 16 -2.97 -6.82 -6.95
C VAL A 16 -1.71 -5.99 -7.08
N VAL A 17 -1.05 -5.76 -5.97
CA VAL A 17 0.32 -5.24 -5.91
C VAL A 17 1.26 -6.43 -5.75
N ALA A 18 2.01 -6.75 -6.80
CA ALA A 18 3.01 -7.81 -6.77
C ALA A 18 4.24 -7.34 -5.98
N VAL A 19 4.47 -7.90 -4.80
CA VAL A 19 5.56 -7.48 -3.91
C VAL A 19 6.88 -8.04 -4.40
N SER A 20 7.71 -7.21 -5.01
CA SER A 20 8.94 -7.59 -5.71
C SER A 20 10.22 -7.44 -4.89
N LYS A 21 10.10 -7.23 -3.57
CA LYS A 21 11.28 -7.21 -2.69
C LYS A 21 12.15 -8.45 -2.87
N MET A 22 13.48 -8.26 -2.93
CA MET A 22 14.47 -9.32 -3.13
C MET A 22 14.33 -10.09 -4.47
N ARG A 23 13.58 -9.58 -5.44
CA ARG A 23 13.43 -10.18 -6.78
C ARG A 23 14.26 -9.42 -7.81
N THR A 24 14.65 -10.10 -8.87
CA THR A 24 15.41 -9.49 -9.96
C THR A 24 14.49 -8.78 -10.96
N LYS A 25 15.09 -7.96 -11.86
CA LYS A 25 14.34 -7.33 -12.95
C LYS A 25 13.72 -8.36 -13.89
N GLU A 26 14.44 -9.44 -14.15
CA GLU A 26 14.00 -10.53 -15.00
C GLU A 26 12.76 -11.22 -14.43
N GLU A 27 12.73 -11.48 -13.11
CA GLU A 27 11.56 -12.04 -12.43
C GLU A 27 10.36 -11.08 -12.50
N ILE A 28 10.59 -9.78 -12.34
CA ILE A 28 9.56 -8.74 -12.49
C ILE A 28 9.00 -8.73 -13.91
N ASP A 29 9.88 -8.74 -14.92
CA ASP A 29 9.50 -8.76 -16.34
C ASP A 29 8.68 -10.04 -16.69
N GLU A 30 9.00 -11.17 -16.10
CA GLU A 30 8.25 -12.40 -16.29
C GLU A 30 6.83 -12.32 -15.70
N VAL A 31 6.69 -11.80 -14.48
CA VAL A 31 5.37 -11.55 -13.85
C VAL A 31 4.56 -10.55 -14.67
N ALA A 32 5.21 -9.49 -15.16
CA ALA A 32 4.55 -8.48 -15.99
C ALA A 32 4.03 -9.05 -17.32
N LYS A 33 4.78 -9.93 -17.97
CA LYS A 33 4.34 -10.63 -19.20
C LYS A 33 3.09 -11.47 -18.95
N MET A 34 2.87 -11.93 -17.73
CA MET A 34 1.64 -12.64 -17.34
C MET A 34 0.48 -11.70 -16.95
N GLY A 35 0.69 -10.38 -17.00
CA GLY A 35 -0.36 -9.37 -16.86
C GLY A 35 -0.47 -8.68 -15.50
N LEU A 36 0.41 -8.96 -14.54
CA LEU A 36 0.52 -8.18 -13.31
C LEU A 36 1.62 -7.12 -13.48
N THR A 37 1.22 -5.87 -13.64
CA THR A 37 2.12 -4.75 -13.96
C THR A 37 2.27 -3.73 -12.84
N THR A 38 1.60 -3.94 -11.71
CA THR A 38 1.74 -3.13 -10.49
C THR A 38 2.64 -3.83 -9.49
N PHE A 39 3.76 -3.21 -9.15
CA PHE A 39 4.75 -3.76 -8.25
C PHE A 39 4.91 -2.93 -6.98
N GLY A 40 5.19 -3.59 -5.87
CA GLY A 40 5.40 -2.97 -4.57
C GLY A 40 6.80 -3.24 -4.02
N GLU A 41 7.48 -2.18 -3.59
CA GLU A 41 8.78 -2.28 -2.94
C GLU A 41 8.74 -1.79 -1.50
N ASN A 42 9.50 -2.48 -0.64
CA ASN A 42 9.62 -2.09 0.77
C ASN A 42 10.71 -1.05 0.97
N ARG A 43 11.76 -1.06 0.15
CA ARG A 43 12.96 -0.23 0.30
C ARG A 43 13.17 0.63 -0.92
N VAL A 44 13.44 1.91 -0.69
CA VAL A 44 13.70 2.88 -1.75
C VAL A 44 14.89 2.48 -2.61
N GLN A 45 15.96 1.92 -2.03
CA GLN A 45 17.12 1.48 -2.80
C GLN A 45 16.77 0.36 -3.77
N GLU A 46 16.04 -0.66 -3.31
CA GLU A 46 15.58 -1.76 -4.20
C GLU A 46 14.69 -1.22 -5.32
N PHE A 47 13.80 -0.27 -5.00
CA PHE A 47 12.99 0.41 -6.02
C PHE A 47 13.86 1.10 -7.08
N ILE A 48 14.85 1.90 -6.66
CA ILE A 48 15.73 2.63 -7.59
C ILE A 48 16.46 1.67 -8.53
N ASP A 49 16.99 0.57 -7.99
CA ASP A 49 17.77 -0.41 -8.74
C ASP A 49 16.91 -1.17 -9.77
N LYS A 50 15.60 -1.27 -9.53
CA LYS A 50 14.64 -2.03 -10.37
C LYS A 50 13.72 -1.16 -11.20
N TYR A 51 13.67 0.14 -10.93
CA TYR A 51 12.73 1.07 -11.56
C TYR A 51 12.70 0.96 -13.08
N ASP A 52 11.52 0.79 -13.62
CA ASP A 52 11.22 0.86 -15.04
C ASP A 52 9.87 1.60 -15.19
N PRO A 53 9.82 2.72 -15.96
CA PRO A 53 8.61 3.53 -16.10
C PRO A 53 7.46 2.83 -16.84
N LYS A 54 7.70 1.65 -17.43
CA LYS A 54 6.64 0.85 -18.06
C LYS A 54 5.73 0.16 -17.04
N TYR A 55 6.14 0.08 -15.76
CA TYR A 55 5.39 -0.54 -14.68
C TYR A 55 4.83 0.50 -13.72
N THR A 56 3.73 0.15 -13.08
CA THR A 56 3.16 0.91 -11.97
C THR A 56 3.88 0.52 -10.68
N TRP A 57 4.37 1.51 -9.92
CA TRP A 57 5.15 1.26 -8.72
C TRP A 57 4.49 1.82 -7.48
N HIS A 58 4.47 1.01 -6.43
CA HIS A 58 4.07 1.41 -5.08
C HIS A 58 5.25 1.28 -4.11
N ILE A 59 5.35 2.20 -3.16
CA ILE A 59 6.17 2.02 -1.96
C ILE A 59 5.25 1.55 -0.84
N ILE A 60 5.50 0.36 -0.32
CA ILE A 60 4.64 -0.33 0.64
C ILE A 60 5.30 -0.55 2.00
N GLY A 61 6.59 -0.27 2.14
CA GLY A 61 7.34 -0.36 3.39
C GLY A 61 7.59 1.01 4.01
N HIS A 62 8.06 1.01 5.26
CA HIS A 62 8.37 2.23 5.98
C HIS A 62 9.29 3.16 5.18
N LEU A 63 8.85 4.39 5.00
CA LEU A 63 9.53 5.40 4.19
C LEU A 63 10.20 6.46 5.07
N GLN A 64 11.52 6.52 5.03
CA GLN A 64 12.27 7.58 5.68
C GLN A 64 12.13 8.90 4.91
N THR A 65 11.98 10.02 5.63
CA THR A 65 11.78 11.35 5.04
C THR A 65 12.90 11.75 4.07
N ASN A 66 14.16 11.44 4.39
CA ASN A 66 15.31 11.73 3.53
C ASN A 66 15.34 10.92 2.21
N LYS A 67 14.51 9.90 2.08
CA LYS A 67 14.38 9.05 0.88
C LYS A 67 13.25 9.47 -0.06
N VAL A 68 12.31 10.28 0.39
CA VAL A 68 11.14 10.74 -0.38
C VAL A 68 11.53 11.35 -1.73
N LYS A 69 12.59 12.16 -1.76
CA LYS A 69 13.08 12.82 -2.98
C LYS A 69 13.48 11.87 -4.12
N TYR A 70 13.73 10.60 -3.85
CA TYR A 70 14.13 9.61 -4.85
C TYR A 70 12.94 8.91 -5.52
N ILE A 71 11.75 8.97 -4.91
CA ILE A 71 10.58 8.21 -5.34
C ILE A 71 9.43 9.07 -5.86
N VAL A 72 9.24 10.28 -5.33
CA VAL A 72 8.18 11.21 -5.77
C VAL A 72 8.37 11.53 -7.25
N GLY A 73 7.29 11.42 -8.02
CA GLY A 73 7.29 11.56 -9.47
C GLY A 73 7.67 10.30 -10.26
N LYS A 74 7.98 9.19 -9.56
CA LYS A 74 8.29 7.88 -10.16
C LYS A 74 7.35 6.78 -9.71
N VAL A 75 6.83 6.88 -8.46
CA VAL A 75 5.86 5.92 -7.93
C VAL A 75 4.45 6.43 -8.10
N ASP A 76 3.51 5.54 -8.37
CA ASP A 76 2.09 5.90 -8.45
C ASP A 76 1.52 6.14 -7.05
N VAL A 77 1.77 5.25 -6.11
CA VAL A 77 1.23 5.33 -4.75
C VAL A 77 2.32 5.10 -3.69
N ILE A 78 2.32 5.95 -2.67
CA ILE A 78 3.03 5.70 -1.41
C ILE A 78 1.99 5.17 -0.42
N GLU A 79 2.02 3.88 -0.09
CA GLU A 79 1.04 3.24 0.80
C GLU A 79 1.39 3.37 2.29
N SER A 80 2.57 3.87 2.60
CA SER A 80 3.17 3.88 3.95
C SER A 80 3.21 5.26 4.61
N LEU A 81 2.24 6.15 4.29
CA LEU A 81 2.15 7.45 4.95
C LEU A 81 1.68 7.28 6.40
N ASP A 82 2.56 7.53 7.36
CA ASP A 82 2.36 7.25 8.79
C ASP A 82 2.64 8.42 9.74
N SER A 83 2.96 9.62 9.22
CA SER A 83 3.25 10.79 10.05
C SER A 83 3.10 12.11 9.29
N LEU A 84 2.81 13.20 10.02
CA LEU A 84 2.78 14.56 9.44
C LEU A 84 4.14 14.95 8.87
N LYS A 85 5.23 14.61 9.55
CA LYS A 85 6.59 14.89 9.07
C LYS A 85 6.86 14.26 7.71
N LEU A 86 6.39 13.03 7.50
CA LEU A 86 6.50 12.36 6.20
C LEU A 86 5.61 13.03 5.17
N ALA A 87 4.37 13.40 5.53
CA ALA A 87 3.46 14.12 4.65
C ALA A 87 4.04 15.47 4.19
N GLU A 88 4.64 16.26 5.11
CA GLU A 88 5.31 17.53 4.79
C GLU A 88 6.43 17.36 3.77
N GLU A 89 7.24 16.31 3.89
CA GLU A 89 8.32 16.06 2.91
C GLU A 89 7.75 15.57 1.56
N ILE A 90 6.71 14.73 1.56
CA ILE A 90 6.02 14.32 0.32
C ILE A 90 5.42 15.55 -0.38
N GLU A 91 4.70 16.41 0.34
CA GLU A 91 4.14 17.66 -0.17
C GLU A 91 5.20 18.53 -0.82
N LYS A 92 6.32 18.75 -0.12
CA LYS A 92 7.44 19.56 -0.59
C LYS A 92 8.04 19.00 -1.90
N GLN A 93 8.27 17.68 -1.96
CA GLN A 93 8.84 17.07 -3.15
C GLN A 93 7.83 17.03 -4.30
N ALA A 94 6.56 16.75 -4.04
CA ALA A 94 5.50 16.76 -5.05
C ALA A 94 5.30 18.17 -5.63
N ASN A 95 5.28 19.20 -4.80
CA ASN A 95 5.24 20.60 -5.25
C ASN A 95 6.46 20.95 -6.14
N LYS A 96 7.66 20.54 -5.73
CA LYS A 96 8.89 20.77 -6.53
C LYS A 96 8.82 20.12 -7.91
N HIS A 97 8.17 18.96 -8.03
CA HIS A 97 7.98 18.27 -9.30
C HIS A 97 6.73 18.71 -10.08
N GLY A 98 5.90 19.58 -9.50
CA GLY A 98 4.65 20.05 -10.10
C GLY A 98 3.61 18.94 -10.28
N ILE A 99 3.56 17.97 -9.37
CA ILE A 99 2.66 16.82 -9.41
C ILE A 99 1.80 16.74 -8.14
N ILE A 100 0.77 15.91 -8.20
CA ILE A 100 0.00 15.46 -7.04
C ILE A 100 0.38 14.01 -6.77
N GLN A 101 0.96 13.73 -5.60
CA GLN A 101 1.35 12.37 -5.21
C GLN A 101 0.19 11.66 -4.52
N LYS A 102 -0.21 10.52 -5.06
CA LYS A 102 -1.19 9.64 -4.41
C LYS A 102 -0.56 8.93 -3.21
N VAL A 103 -1.30 8.86 -2.13
CA VAL A 103 -0.87 8.18 -0.89
C VAL A 103 -2.01 7.34 -0.30
N LEU A 104 -1.65 6.29 0.44
CA LEU A 104 -2.51 5.66 1.43
C LEU A 104 -1.95 5.95 2.82
N VAL A 105 -2.84 6.13 3.77
CA VAL A 105 -2.45 6.27 5.18
C VAL A 105 -2.28 4.87 5.77
N GLU A 106 -1.06 4.55 6.20
CA GLU A 106 -0.78 3.31 6.92
C GLU A 106 -1.23 3.44 8.36
N LEU A 107 -2.14 2.57 8.78
CA LEU A 107 -2.68 2.53 10.13
C LEU A 107 -2.15 1.33 10.89
N LYS A 108 -1.69 1.59 12.12
CA LYS A 108 -1.29 0.53 13.05
C LYS A 108 -2.53 -0.04 13.72
N ILE A 109 -3.04 -1.15 13.19
CA ILE A 109 -4.17 -1.89 13.76
C ILE A 109 -3.71 -2.96 14.74
N SER A 110 -2.50 -3.50 14.55
CA SER A 110 -1.91 -4.54 15.40
C SER A 110 -1.30 -3.97 16.68
N GLU A 111 -1.43 -4.71 17.77
CA GLU A 111 -0.76 -4.42 19.05
C GLU A 111 0.76 -4.71 19.03
N ASP A 112 1.28 -5.35 17.99
CA ASP A 112 2.71 -5.65 17.85
C ASP A 112 3.53 -4.34 17.83
N PRO A 113 4.46 -4.14 18.79
CA PRO A 113 5.27 -2.92 18.86
C PRO A 113 6.19 -2.73 17.66
N ASN A 114 6.51 -3.78 16.92
CA ASN A 114 7.37 -3.74 15.73
C ASN A 114 6.63 -3.34 14.44
N LYS A 115 5.30 -3.22 14.49
CA LYS A 115 4.51 -2.74 13.34
C LYS A 115 4.54 -1.23 13.25
N THR A 116 4.68 -0.74 12.02
CA THR A 116 4.59 0.69 11.67
C THR A 116 3.13 1.11 11.44
N GLY A 117 2.93 2.38 11.24
CA GLY A 117 1.62 2.96 10.95
C GLY A 117 1.21 4.03 11.98
N TYR A 118 0.34 4.92 11.56
CA TYR A 118 -0.27 5.90 12.45
C TYR A 118 -1.27 5.20 13.39
N PRO A 119 -1.39 5.62 14.66
CA PRO A 119 -2.34 4.98 15.60
C PRO A 119 -3.77 4.95 15.05
N PHE A 120 -4.36 3.77 14.98
CA PHE A 120 -5.70 3.55 14.39
C PHE A 120 -6.77 4.45 15.03
N LYS A 121 -6.76 4.60 16.36
CA LYS A 121 -7.73 5.42 17.10
C LYS A 121 -7.73 6.90 16.69
N ASP A 122 -6.63 7.40 16.17
CA ASP A 122 -6.43 8.81 15.81
C ASP A 122 -6.52 9.04 14.29
N ALA A 123 -6.86 8.00 13.52
CA ALA A 123 -6.84 8.00 12.05
C ALA A 123 -7.68 9.10 11.41
N LYS A 124 -8.91 9.32 11.88
CA LYS A 124 -9.82 10.35 11.33
C LYS A 124 -9.25 11.75 11.49
N ASN A 125 -8.69 12.05 12.66
CA ASN A 125 -8.07 13.35 12.93
C ASN A 125 -6.82 13.55 12.04
N PHE A 126 -6.00 12.52 11.90
CA PHE A 126 -4.82 12.56 11.04
C PHE A 126 -5.20 12.80 9.57
N ILE A 127 -6.16 12.04 9.04
CA ILE A 127 -6.63 12.19 7.66
C ILE A 127 -7.24 13.57 7.42
N SER A 128 -7.98 14.12 8.41
CA SER A 128 -8.51 15.48 8.33
C SER A 128 -7.39 16.53 8.23
N GLN A 129 -6.32 16.39 9.00
CA GLN A 129 -5.16 17.30 8.90
C GLN A 129 -4.45 17.19 7.53
N LEU A 130 -4.40 16.00 6.96
CA LEU A 130 -3.78 15.78 5.65
C LEU A 130 -4.53 16.45 4.49
N GLN A 131 -5.82 16.81 4.64
CA GLN A 131 -6.58 17.54 3.62
C GLN A 131 -6.04 18.96 3.35
N GLU A 132 -5.23 19.51 4.24
CA GLU A 132 -4.60 20.83 4.06
C GLU A 132 -3.47 20.81 3.02
N PHE A 133 -2.92 19.66 2.70
CA PHE A 133 -1.86 19.49 1.71
C PHE A 133 -2.42 19.57 0.28
N LYS A 134 -1.74 20.33 -0.59
CA LYS A 134 -2.23 20.60 -1.97
C LYS A 134 -1.66 19.67 -3.02
N HIS A 135 -0.53 19.04 -2.73
CA HIS A 135 0.20 18.16 -3.66
C HIS A 135 0.18 16.70 -3.18
N ILE A 136 -0.69 16.39 -2.23
CA ILE A 136 -0.98 15.02 -1.78
C ILE A 136 -2.45 14.71 -2.07
N GLN A 137 -2.71 13.54 -2.65
CA GLN A 137 -4.05 12.99 -2.79
C GLN A 137 -4.17 11.72 -1.97
N ILE A 138 -5.02 11.74 -0.96
CA ILE A 138 -5.29 10.55 -0.13
C ILE A 138 -6.27 9.66 -0.88
N LYS A 139 -5.80 8.49 -1.32
CA LYS A 139 -6.60 7.50 -2.04
C LYS A 139 -7.24 6.46 -1.14
N GLY A 140 -6.81 6.37 0.11
CA GLY A 140 -7.35 5.39 1.04
C GLY A 140 -6.46 5.10 2.23
N ILE A 141 -6.66 3.92 2.80
CA ILE A 141 -5.95 3.44 3.98
C ILE A 141 -5.32 2.07 3.73
N MET A 142 -4.27 1.78 4.46
CA MET A 142 -3.53 0.53 4.41
C MET A 142 -3.25 0.02 5.82
N CYS A 143 -3.22 -1.29 6.01
CA CYS A 143 -2.69 -1.91 7.21
C CYS A 143 -1.94 -3.21 6.93
N VAL A 144 -1.14 -3.61 7.90
CA VAL A 144 -0.56 -4.95 8.01
C VAL A 144 -1.14 -5.58 9.28
N ALA A 145 -1.98 -6.61 9.11
CA ALA A 145 -2.62 -7.31 10.21
C ALA A 145 -1.61 -8.02 11.12
N SER A 146 -2.07 -8.42 12.29
CA SER A 146 -1.28 -9.19 13.25
C SER A 146 -0.78 -10.49 12.64
N LYS A 147 0.47 -10.82 12.91
CA LYS A 147 1.03 -12.12 12.53
C LYS A 147 0.72 -13.13 13.64
N THR A 148 -0.38 -13.84 13.51
CA THR A 148 -0.91 -14.77 14.50
C THR A 148 -1.65 -15.92 13.83
N GLU A 149 -1.83 -17.03 14.56
CA GLU A 149 -2.73 -18.13 14.18
C GLU A 149 -4.19 -17.87 14.64
N ASP A 150 -4.40 -16.84 15.46
CA ASP A 150 -5.74 -16.42 15.88
C ASP A 150 -6.45 -15.70 14.72
N GLN A 151 -7.20 -16.47 13.95
CA GLN A 151 -7.95 -15.97 12.82
C GLN A 151 -9.03 -14.97 13.23
N ALA A 152 -9.64 -15.13 14.40
CA ALA A 152 -10.68 -14.21 14.89
C ALA A 152 -10.11 -12.82 15.16
N LEU A 153 -8.87 -12.74 15.67
CA LEU A 153 -8.17 -11.45 15.83
C LEU A 153 -7.95 -10.77 14.48
N VAL A 154 -7.44 -11.49 13.49
CA VAL A 154 -7.17 -10.94 12.13
C VAL A 154 -8.48 -10.50 11.47
N GLU A 155 -9.55 -11.27 11.58
CA GLU A 155 -10.89 -10.89 11.09
C GLU A 155 -11.37 -9.58 11.73
N SER A 156 -11.25 -9.47 13.06
CA SER A 156 -11.62 -8.25 13.80
C SER A 156 -10.81 -7.02 13.34
N GLU A 157 -9.51 -7.18 13.10
CA GLU A 157 -8.65 -6.10 12.57
C GLU A 157 -9.13 -5.66 11.18
N PHE A 158 -9.43 -6.60 10.28
CA PHE A 158 -9.93 -6.28 8.94
C PHE A 158 -11.33 -5.63 8.97
N GLU A 159 -12.22 -6.08 9.84
CA GLU A 159 -13.54 -5.46 10.03
C GLU A 159 -13.43 -4.00 10.51
N GLN A 160 -12.55 -3.72 11.45
CA GLN A 160 -12.30 -2.36 11.93
C GLN A 160 -11.77 -1.45 10.81
N MET A 161 -10.82 -1.97 10.01
CA MET A 161 -10.30 -1.24 8.85
C MET A 161 -11.38 -0.97 7.80
N HIS A 162 -12.22 -1.96 7.50
CA HIS A 162 -13.31 -1.80 6.53
C HIS A 162 -14.36 -0.80 7.00
N THR A 163 -14.74 -0.86 8.28
CA THR A 163 -15.68 0.11 8.86
C THR A 163 -15.14 1.53 8.74
N LEU A 164 -13.89 1.76 9.12
CA LEU A 164 -13.26 3.08 8.98
C LEU A 164 -13.18 3.51 7.51
N TYR A 165 -12.83 2.61 6.60
CA TYR A 165 -12.76 2.90 5.16
C TYR A 165 -14.12 3.38 4.61
N LEU A 166 -15.22 2.73 4.99
CA LEU A 166 -16.56 3.14 4.54
C LEU A 166 -16.92 4.55 5.05
N GLU A 167 -16.64 4.85 6.31
CA GLU A 167 -16.88 6.18 6.89
C GLU A 167 -16.03 7.26 6.19
N LEU A 168 -14.76 6.95 5.92
CA LEU A 168 -13.87 7.87 5.22
C LEU A 168 -14.29 8.11 3.76
N LYS A 169 -14.73 7.05 3.07
CA LYS A 169 -15.22 7.12 1.69
C LYS A 169 -16.47 7.97 1.56
N GLU A 170 -17.36 7.91 2.55
CA GLU A 170 -18.55 8.78 2.59
C GLU A 170 -18.17 10.25 2.77
N GLN A 171 -17.15 10.54 3.59
CA GLN A 171 -16.70 11.90 3.88
C GLN A 171 -15.77 12.48 2.81
N TYR A 172 -14.94 11.66 2.19
CA TYR A 172 -13.91 12.06 1.22
C TYR A 172 -14.04 11.26 -0.07
N PRO A 173 -14.65 11.83 -1.14
CA PRO A 173 -14.93 11.10 -2.38
C PRO A 173 -13.72 10.50 -3.10
N ASP A 174 -12.53 11.05 -2.88
CA ASP A 174 -11.27 10.55 -3.47
C ASP A 174 -10.78 9.26 -2.83
N ILE A 175 -11.30 8.90 -1.66
CA ILE A 175 -10.95 7.66 -0.96
C ILE A 175 -11.70 6.49 -1.60
N ASP A 176 -10.95 5.66 -2.29
CA ASP A 176 -11.46 4.49 -3.03
C ASP A 176 -10.66 3.20 -2.78
N THR A 177 -9.57 3.27 -2.01
CA THR A 177 -8.63 2.16 -1.83
C THR A 177 -8.57 1.71 -0.37
N LEU A 178 -8.82 0.42 -0.15
CA LEU A 178 -8.56 -0.30 1.09
C LEU A 178 -7.51 -1.38 0.83
N SER A 179 -6.26 -1.08 1.17
CA SER A 179 -5.12 -1.97 0.96
C SER A 179 -4.85 -2.79 2.22
N MET A 180 -5.26 -4.04 2.23
CA MET A 180 -4.97 -5.00 3.29
C MET A 180 -4.98 -6.42 2.75
N GLY A 181 -4.26 -7.31 3.40
CA GLY A 181 -4.08 -8.69 2.98
C GLY A 181 -2.78 -8.93 2.19
N MET A 182 -2.10 -9.99 2.57
CA MET A 182 -0.86 -10.48 2.00
C MET A 182 -1.00 -11.97 1.63
N SER A 183 0.08 -12.62 1.20
CA SER A 183 0.04 -14.02 0.70
C SER A 183 -0.69 -15.02 1.61
N GLN A 184 -0.69 -14.81 2.92
CA GLN A 184 -1.30 -15.75 3.88
C GLN A 184 -2.76 -15.44 4.22
N ASP A 185 -3.18 -14.17 4.12
CA ASP A 185 -4.46 -13.68 4.65
C ASP A 185 -5.30 -12.87 3.63
N TYR A 186 -4.84 -12.73 2.37
CA TYR A 186 -5.55 -11.91 1.38
C TYR A 186 -6.99 -12.37 1.11
N LYS A 187 -7.26 -13.68 1.11
CA LYS A 187 -8.63 -14.19 0.90
C LYS A 187 -9.56 -13.73 2.01
N LEU A 188 -9.06 -13.73 3.25
CA LEU A 188 -9.78 -13.22 4.40
C LEU A 188 -9.96 -11.70 4.31
N ALA A 189 -8.91 -10.97 3.96
CA ALA A 189 -8.97 -9.52 3.78
C ALA A 189 -10.00 -9.11 2.71
N VAL A 190 -10.04 -9.80 1.57
CA VAL A 190 -11.03 -9.56 0.51
C VAL A 190 -12.46 -9.86 0.99
N LYS A 191 -12.67 -10.95 1.74
CA LYS A 191 -13.96 -11.26 2.37
C LYS A 191 -14.44 -10.11 3.27
N HIS A 192 -13.51 -9.40 3.90
CA HIS A 192 -13.78 -8.24 4.76
C HIS A 192 -13.62 -6.89 4.02
N GLY A 193 -13.76 -6.86 2.70
CA GLY A 193 -13.90 -5.64 1.91
C GLY A 193 -12.61 -5.03 1.39
N SER A 194 -11.45 -5.69 1.52
CA SER A 194 -10.23 -5.24 0.84
C SER A 194 -10.42 -5.22 -0.67
N ASN A 195 -10.02 -4.14 -1.32
CA ASN A 195 -10.02 -4.02 -2.77
C ASN A 195 -8.61 -3.89 -3.37
N THR A 196 -7.59 -3.97 -2.53
CA THR A 196 -6.18 -4.00 -2.94
C THR A 196 -5.40 -4.93 -2.03
N VAL A 197 -4.73 -5.93 -2.60
CA VAL A 197 -3.92 -6.92 -1.88
C VAL A 197 -2.46 -6.86 -2.30
N ARG A 198 -1.55 -7.22 -1.39
CA ARG A 198 -0.10 -7.15 -1.61
C ARG A 198 0.50 -8.56 -1.52
N ILE A 199 0.70 -9.18 -2.67
CA ILE A 199 1.11 -10.58 -2.78
C ILE A 199 2.54 -10.67 -3.31
N GLY A 200 3.43 -11.28 -2.55
CA GLY A 200 4.83 -11.46 -2.96
C GLY A 200 5.22 -12.91 -3.09
N HIS A 201 5.53 -13.52 -1.97
CA HIS A 201 6.03 -14.90 -1.88
C HIS A 201 5.21 -15.89 -2.73
N ALA A 202 3.90 -15.86 -2.61
CA ALA A 202 3.03 -16.78 -3.34
C ALA A 202 3.05 -16.61 -4.87
N ILE A 203 3.40 -15.42 -5.38
CA ILE A 203 3.51 -15.14 -6.83
C ILE A 203 4.85 -15.64 -7.37
N PHE A 204 5.95 -15.32 -6.67
CA PHE A 204 7.31 -15.52 -7.18
C PHE A 204 7.90 -16.92 -6.88
N GLU A 205 7.29 -17.69 -6.02
CA GLU A 205 7.68 -19.08 -5.68
C GLU A 205 6.73 -20.10 -6.27
#